data_1a94f4d97733c7a61f191c169f1b745d
#
_entry.id   1a94f4d97733c7a61f191c169f1b745d
#
_cell.length_a   1.000
_cell.length_b   1.000
_cell.length_c   1.000
_cell.angle_alpha   90.00
_cell.angle_beta   90.00
_cell.angle_gamma   90.00
#
_symmetry.space_group_name_H-M   'P 1'
#
loop_
_entity.id
_entity.type
_entity.pdbx_description
1 polymer ?
#
loop_
_entity_poly.entity_id
_entity_poly.type
_entity_poly.pdbx_seq_one_letter_code
_entity_poly.pdbx_strand_id
1 'polypeptide(L)'
;MRVLVGVSGGIAAYKAAELVRALQRQSAEVRVAMTEAAQRFVQPLTFSALTGHRVLTGLWDEPIAQDSEPEQNGIDHIAEAQWADALVVAPATANILAKFAHGIADDFLSTLYLATTAPVLVAPAMNVNMWQHAATRANLEVLRQRGARVIEPGTGDLACGMVGAGRMAEPEAIAVLVMAALNHRHDFAGEVVLVTAGGTREAIDPVRFVGNGSSGKMGYALADAARSRGARVILVSGPTALHPPARCELKKVTTAEEMREAVLARAAEATLVIKAAAVADYRPASFSGHKLKRSGPITLELTPTEDILAEVVRRRRPGQLIVGFAAETENQMENGRAKLLRKGADAIVVNDAAGENVGIDSDTNAATFLTPTTAIELPQMHKRQLADRILDEILTLRRPRPVVVELDSRESPWNDAAGEKPAPGTRHAVEEETVVAASPRRLIVE
;
A
#
# COMPACT_ATOMS: atom_id res chain seq x y z
N MET A 1 6.29 15.28 9.45
CA MET A 1 6.70 14.44 8.32
C MET A 1 8.17 14.69 8.06
N ARG A 2 8.97 13.64 8.00
CA ARG A 2 10.43 13.73 7.94
C ARG A 2 10.90 13.27 6.56
N VAL A 3 11.49 14.18 5.80
CA VAL A 3 11.90 13.92 4.41
C VAL A 3 13.41 14.02 4.31
N LEU A 4 14.02 12.98 3.77
CA LEU A 4 15.44 13.01 3.42
C LEU A 4 15.57 13.31 1.92
N VAL A 5 16.29 14.38 1.60
CA VAL A 5 16.56 14.80 0.22
C VAL A 5 17.97 14.36 -0.18
N GLY A 6 18.07 13.42 -1.10
CA GLY A 6 19.31 13.02 -1.73
C GLY A 6 19.64 13.91 -2.91
N VAL A 7 20.83 14.50 -2.95
CA VAL A 7 21.27 15.36 -4.05
C VAL A 7 22.44 14.72 -4.76
N SER A 8 22.28 14.37 -6.05
CA SER A 8 23.38 13.84 -6.86
C SER A 8 23.95 14.88 -7.83
N GLY A 9 25.18 14.64 -8.33
CA GLY A 9 25.97 15.63 -9.06
C GLY A 9 25.48 15.90 -10.47
N GLY A 10 24.80 17.02 -10.67
CA GLY A 10 24.36 17.52 -11.96
C GLY A 10 23.97 18.98 -11.88
N ILE A 11 23.87 19.67 -13.02
CA ILE A 11 23.55 21.09 -13.07
C ILE A 11 22.24 21.42 -12.33
N ALA A 12 21.27 20.51 -12.32
CA ALA A 12 19.99 20.68 -11.63
C ALA A 12 20.09 20.62 -10.08
N ALA A 13 21.29 20.40 -9.50
CA ALA A 13 21.48 20.36 -8.05
C ALA A 13 21.05 21.67 -7.35
N TYR A 14 21.12 22.82 -8.02
CA TYR A 14 20.62 24.08 -7.45
C TYR A 14 19.14 24.06 -7.17
N LYS A 15 18.33 23.34 -7.96
CA LYS A 15 16.90 23.20 -7.77
C LYS A 15 16.55 22.39 -6.50
N ALA A 16 17.49 21.60 -5.98
CA ALA A 16 17.28 20.90 -4.71
C ALA A 16 17.10 21.89 -3.54
N ALA A 17 17.71 23.08 -3.59
CA ALA A 17 17.48 24.11 -2.57
C ALA A 17 16.03 24.66 -2.61
N GLU A 18 15.46 24.80 -3.80
CA GLU A 18 14.05 25.17 -3.98
C GLU A 18 13.13 24.06 -3.51
N LEU A 19 13.46 22.79 -3.78
CA LEU A 19 12.73 21.63 -3.31
C LEU A 19 12.71 21.55 -1.77
N VAL A 20 13.85 21.76 -1.12
CA VAL A 20 13.92 21.82 0.34
C VAL A 20 12.96 22.87 0.90
N ARG A 21 12.97 24.07 0.33
CA ARG A 21 12.02 25.13 0.72
C ARG A 21 10.57 24.76 0.43
N ALA A 22 10.28 24.12 -0.70
CA ALA A 22 8.93 23.69 -1.05
C ALA A 22 8.38 22.65 -0.05
N LEU A 23 9.21 21.70 0.38
CA LEU A 23 8.87 20.71 1.40
C LEU A 23 8.65 21.35 2.78
N GLN A 24 9.53 22.29 3.18
CA GLN A 24 9.40 23.03 4.45
C GLN A 24 8.11 23.86 4.49
N ARG A 25 7.72 24.52 3.38
CA ARG A 25 6.42 25.22 3.30
C ARG A 25 5.22 24.31 3.53
N GLN A 26 5.37 23.00 3.29
CA GLN A 26 4.37 21.98 3.58
C GLN A 26 4.58 21.32 4.95
N SER A 27 5.31 21.98 5.85
CA SER A 27 5.59 21.54 7.24
C SER A 27 6.35 20.20 7.33
N ALA A 28 7.16 19.88 6.33
CA ALA A 28 8.10 18.77 6.42
C ALA A 28 9.39 19.22 7.14
N GLU A 29 9.89 18.38 8.05
CA GLU A 29 11.25 18.45 8.55
C GLU A 29 12.16 17.81 7.49
N VAL A 30 13.19 18.53 7.06
CA VAL A 30 14.02 18.12 5.93
C VAL A 30 15.47 17.99 6.34
N ARG A 31 16.08 16.83 6.02
CA ARG A 31 17.53 16.62 6.06
C ARG A 31 18.04 16.37 4.65
N VAL A 32 19.34 16.60 4.43
CA VAL A 32 19.93 16.51 3.09
C VAL A 32 21.16 15.62 3.10
N ALA A 33 21.22 14.69 2.14
CA ALA A 33 22.40 13.88 1.85
C ALA A 33 22.92 14.23 0.46
N MET A 34 24.23 14.43 0.31
CA MET A 34 24.85 14.83 -0.94
C MET A 34 25.93 13.84 -1.37
N THR A 35 25.95 13.51 -2.66
CA THR A 35 27.13 12.85 -3.23
C THR A 35 28.29 13.82 -3.36
N GLU A 36 29.53 13.33 -3.40
CA GLU A 36 30.72 14.16 -3.62
C GLU A 36 30.58 15.01 -4.91
N ALA A 37 30.05 14.42 -5.97
CA ALA A 37 29.82 15.12 -7.22
C ALA A 37 28.79 16.26 -7.08
N ALA A 38 27.81 16.15 -6.20
CA ALA A 38 26.82 17.21 -5.96
C ALA A 38 27.45 18.43 -5.31
N GLN A 39 28.42 18.25 -4.44
CA GLN A 39 29.12 19.33 -3.74
C GLN A 39 29.92 20.24 -4.67
N ARG A 40 30.23 19.78 -5.91
CA ARG A 40 30.87 20.59 -6.95
C ARG A 40 29.91 21.60 -7.61
N PHE A 41 28.61 21.40 -7.48
CA PHE A 41 27.57 22.28 -8.02
C PHE A 41 26.96 23.20 -6.95
N VAL A 42 26.71 22.66 -5.76
CA VAL A 42 26.14 23.39 -4.64
C VAL A 42 26.89 22.99 -3.37
N GLN A 43 27.28 23.97 -2.56
CA GLN A 43 28.00 23.68 -1.32
C GLN A 43 27.06 23.13 -0.23
N PRO A 44 27.52 22.20 0.62
CA PRO A 44 26.75 21.69 1.75
C PRO A 44 26.20 22.79 2.67
N LEU A 45 26.97 23.89 2.82
CA LEU A 45 26.58 25.06 3.62
C LEU A 45 25.23 25.65 3.18
N THR A 46 24.90 25.60 1.88
CA THR A 46 23.60 26.07 1.39
C THR A 46 22.45 25.30 2.02
N PHE A 47 22.57 23.99 2.08
CA PHE A 47 21.51 23.13 2.63
C PHE A 47 21.48 23.15 4.14
N SER A 48 22.61 23.20 4.81
CA SER A 48 22.63 23.33 6.28
C SER A 48 22.03 24.66 6.74
N ALA A 49 22.27 25.76 6.02
CA ALA A 49 21.64 27.05 6.31
C ALA A 49 20.11 27.04 6.07
N LEU A 50 19.61 26.26 5.09
CA LEU A 50 18.19 26.14 4.80
C LEU A 50 17.45 25.22 5.78
N THR A 51 18.05 24.13 6.20
CA THR A 51 17.41 23.10 7.01
C THR A 51 17.66 23.26 8.50
N GLY A 52 18.73 23.94 8.89
CA GLY A 52 19.23 23.98 10.28
C GLY A 52 19.92 22.67 10.71
N HIS A 53 20.09 21.72 9.80
CA HIS A 53 20.70 20.42 10.06
C HIS A 53 22.04 20.27 9.34
N ARG A 54 22.89 19.40 9.87
CA ARG A 54 24.10 18.95 9.17
C ARG A 54 23.74 18.30 7.84
N VAL A 55 24.51 18.54 6.80
CA VAL A 55 24.41 17.83 5.52
C VAL A 55 25.27 16.58 5.56
N LEU A 56 24.70 15.46 5.12
CA LEU A 56 25.32 14.15 5.14
C LEU A 56 26.12 13.95 3.85
N THR A 57 27.44 13.90 3.93
CA THR A 57 28.32 13.92 2.75
C THR A 57 29.21 12.69 2.63
N GLY A 58 29.62 12.10 3.72
CA GLY A 58 30.53 10.95 3.79
C GLY A 58 30.06 9.86 4.73
N LEU A 59 30.50 8.63 4.46
CA LEU A 59 30.24 7.46 5.32
C LEU A 59 31.07 7.52 6.62
N TRP A 60 32.12 8.33 6.63
CA TRP A 60 33.14 8.38 7.69
C TRP A 60 33.35 9.82 8.21
N ASP A 61 32.38 10.69 8.02
CA ASP A 61 32.44 12.05 8.51
C ASP A 61 32.39 12.04 10.04
N GLU A 62 33.39 12.61 10.71
CA GLU A 62 33.41 12.72 12.18
C GLU A 62 32.26 13.60 12.68
N PRO A 63 31.59 13.23 13.79
CA PRO A 63 30.59 14.08 14.41
C PRO A 63 31.26 15.40 14.86
N ILE A 64 30.76 16.52 14.35
CA ILE A 64 31.21 17.83 14.85
C ILE A 64 30.73 17.96 16.31
N ALA A 65 31.65 18.09 17.25
CA ALA A 65 31.46 18.06 18.70
C ALA A 65 30.60 19.21 19.29
N GLN A 66 29.57 19.69 18.61
CA GLN A 66 28.72 20.79 19.09
C GLN A 66 27.22 20.44 19.26
N ASP A 67 26.75 19.29 18.86
CA ASP A 67 25.39 18.85 19.15
C ASP A 67 25.43 17.78 20.23
N SER A 68 25.15 18.22 21.44
CA SER A 68 25.11 17.49 22.68
C SER A 68 24.17 16.29 22.64
N GLU A 69 24.72 15.23 22.95
CA GLU A 69 24.48 13.93 23.53
C GLU A 69 25.07 12.84 22.65
N PRO A 70 25.92 11.97 23.18
CA PRO A 70 26.40 10.82 22.45
C PRO A 70 25.25 9.80 22.33
N GLU A 71 24.38 9.99 21.38
CA GLU A 71 23.46 8.93 21.02
C GLU A 71 24.27 7.79 20.39
N GLN A 72 24.47 6.82 21.24
CA GLN A 72 24.69 5.41 21.02
C GLN A 72 24.99 4.97 19.59
N ASN A 73 26.28 4.61 19.31
CA ASN A 73 26.70 3.61 18.32
C ASN A 73 25.92 3.53 16.99
N GLY A 74 25.39 4.59 16.47
CA GLY A 74 24.60 4.61 15.24
C GLY A 74 25.51 4.90 14.05
N ILE A 75 25.62 3.96 13.14
CA ILE A 75 26.12 4.22 11.81
C ILE A 75 25.16 5.23 11.17
N ASP A 76 25.63 6.45 10.90
CA ASP A 76 24.79 7.60 10.47
C ASP A 76 23.76 7.24 9.37
N HIS A 77 24.14 6.44 8.35
CA HIS A 77 23.20 6.06 7.29
C HIS A 77 22.07 5.15 7.76
N ILE A 78 22.25 4.34 8.83
CA ILE A 78 21.19 3.54 9.43
C ILE A 78 20.24 4.44 10.22
N ALA A 79 20.80 5.35 11.04
CA ALA A 79 20.01 6.29 11.84
C ALA A 79 19.12 7.18 10.93
N GLU A 80 19.70 7.71 9.86
CA GLU A 80 18.98 8.55 8.91
C GLU A 80 17.94 7.77 8.08
N ALA A 81 18.25 6.51 7.71
CA ALA A 81 17.29 5.64 7.05
C ALA A 81 16.08 5.33 7.93
N GLN A 82 16.28 5.20 9.25
CA GLN A 82 15.21 4.97 10.23
C GLN A 82 14.45 6.25 10.58
N TRP A 83 15.14 7.41 10.55
CA TRP A 83 14.53 8.70 10.81
C TRP A 83 13.54 9.12 9.73
N ALA A 84 13.86 8.88 8.45
CA ALA A 84 13.09 9.38 7.32
C ALA A 84 11.75 8.67 7.15
N ASP A 85 10.69 9.43 6.92
CA ASP A 85 9.39 8.94 6.48
C ASP A 85 9.34 8.79 4.94
N ALA A 86 10.20 9.51 4.19
CA ALA A 86 10.45 9.33 2.75
C ALA A 86 11.87 9.73 2.37
N LEU A 87 12.42 9.07 1.34
CA LEU A 87 13.64 9.47 0.64
C LEU A 87 13.27 9.99 -0.75
N VAL A 88 13.63 11.25 -1.05
CA VAL A 88 13.52 11.80 -2.41
C VAL A 88 14.90 12.15 -2.95
N VAL A 89 15.26 11.60 -4.12
CA VAL A 89 16.55 11.89 -4.78
C VAL A 89 16.31 12.84 -5.93
N ALA A 90 16.73 14.08 -5.77
CA ALA A 90 16.52 15.17 -6.72
C ALA A 90 17.70 16.18 -6.70
N PRO A 91 18.44 16.32 -7.81
CA PRO A 91 18.34 15.52 -9.04
C PRO A 91 18.81 14.08 -8.87
N ALA A 92 18.24 13.15 -9.62
CA ALA A 92 18.74 11.79 -9.76
C ALA A 92 19.46 11.65 -11.12
N THR A 93 20.80 11.60 -11.10
CA THR A 93 21.61 11.42 -12.29
C THR A 93 21.60 9.97 -12.77
N ALA A 94 21.97 9.72 -14.03
CA ALA A 94 22.10 8.37 -14.56
C ALA A 94 23.04 7.50 -13.72
N ASN A 95 24.10 8.10 -13.14
CA ASN A 95 25.05 7.41 -12.27
C ASN A 95 24.38 6.91 -10.99
N ILE A 96 23.66 7.78 -10.26
CA ILE A 96 23.01 7.35 -8.99
C ILE A 96 21.89 6.35 -9.25
N LEU A 97 21.14 6.50 -10.36
CA LEU A 97 20.13 5.53 -10.77
C LEU A 97 20.73 4.15 -11.06
N ALA A 98 21.90 4.11 -11.73
CA ALA A 98 22.63 2.86 -11.97
C ALA A 98 23.12 2.23 -10.68
N LYS A 99 23.70 2.99 -9.74
CA LYS A 99 24.12 2.50 -8.43
C LYS A 99 22.96 1.87 -7.68
N PHE A 100 21.82 2.54 -7.60
CA PHE A 100 20.61 2.05 -6.95
C PHE A 100 20.07 0.76 -7.60
N ALA A 101 20.02 0.74 -8.94
CA ALA A 101 19.55 -0.44 -9.68
C ALA A 101 20.45 -1.66 -9.48
N HIS A 102 21.75 -1.46 -9.29
CA HIS A 102 22.73 -2.55 -9.12
C HIS A 102 23.12 -2.81 -7.66
N GLY A 103 22.58 -2.05 -6.70
CA GLY A 103 22.89 -2.23 -5.28
C GLY A 103 24.32 -1.83 -4.90
N ILE A 104 24.91 -0.86 -5.60
CA ILE A 104 26.24 -0.33 -5.30
C ILE A 104 26.12 0.65 -4.14
N ALA A 105 26.89 0.43 -3.07
CA ALA A 105 26.88 1.20 -1.83
C ALA A 105 28.29 1.75 -1.54
N ASP A 106 28.81 2.62 -2.42
CA ASP A 106 30.16 3.16 -2.37
C ASP A 106 30.22 4.63 -1.90
N ASP A 107 29.05 5.25 -1.65
CA ASP A 107 28.89 6.56 -1.06
C ASP A 107 27.74 6.60 -0.04
N PHE A 108 27.64 7.69 0.72
CA PHE A 108 26.62 7.82 1.75
C PHE A 108 25.19 7.64 1.20
N LEU A 109 24.88 8.31 0.08
CA LEU A 109 23.53 8.30 -0.49
C LEU A 109 23.15 6.91 -1.04
N SER A 110 24.07 6.20 -1.67
CA SER A 110 23.83 4.85 -2.18
C SER A 110 23.71 3.83 -1.07
N THR A 111 24.48 3.97 0.01
CA THR A 111 24.36 3.13 1.22
C THR A 111 23.05 3.37 1.94
N LEU A 112 22.68 4.64 2.12
CA LEU A 112 21.40 5.06 2.70
C LEU A 112 20.21 4.49 1.93
N TYR A 113 20.26 4.51 0.59
CA TYR A 113 19.21 3.92 -0.25
C TYR A 113 18.96 2.43 0.05
N LEU A 114 20.03 1.66 0.27
CA LEU A 114 19.90 0.24 0.62
C LEU A 114 19.37 0.01 2.04
N ALA A 115 19.65 0.94 2.95
CA ALA A 115 19.22 0.85 4.35
C ALA A 115 17.78 1.31 4.58
N THR A 116 17.22 2.14 3.67
CA THR A 116 15.90 2.75 3.89
C THR A 116 14.76 1.77 3.61
N THR A 117 13.77 1.78 4.49
CA THR A 117 12.48 1.10 4.30
C THR A 117 11.36 2.09 3.97
N ALA A 118 11.66 3.38 3.95
CA ALA A 118 10.73 4.44 3.59
C ALA A 118 10.47 4.46 2.07
N PRO A 119 9.33 5.00 1.62
CA PRO A 119 9.09 5.23 0.19
C PRO A 119 10.21 6.03 -0.45
N VAL A 120 10.71 5.54 -1.60
CA VAL A 120 11.75 6.21 -2.37
C VAL A 120 11.15 6.84 -3.62
N LEU A 121 11.43 8.13 -3.82
CA LEU A 121 11.10 8.85 -5.03
C LEU A 121 12.39 9.31 -5.72
N VAL A 122 12.47 9.18 -7.03
CA VAL A 122 13.61 9.65 -7.81
C VAL A 122 13.14 10.63 -8.87
N ALA A 123 13.77 11.80 -8.95
CA ALA A 123 13.51 12.83 -9.94
C ALA A 123 14.71 12.92 -10.91
N PRO A 124 14.67 12.18 -12.04
CA PRO A 124 15.77 12.14 -12.99
C PRO A 124 16.09 13.51 -13.60
N ALA A 125 17.38 13.78 -13.78
CA ALA A 125 17.87 14.94 -14.49
C ALA A 125 19.13 14.60 -15.28
N MET A 126 19.05 14.64 -16.60
CA MET A 126 20.16 14.30 -17.50
C MET A 126 19.91 14.80 -18.93
N ASN A 127 20.92 14.68 -19.78
CA ASN A 127 20.77 14.91 -21.21
C ASN A 127 19.74 13.98 -21.85
N VAL A 128 19.05 14.41 -22.90
CA VAL A 128 18.01 13.67 -23.62
C VAL A 128 18.49 12.29 -24.11
N ASN A 129 19.71 12.22 -24.64
CA ASN A 129 20.27 10.95 -25.12
C ASN A 129 20.54 9.98 -23.95
N MET A 130 21.02 10.49 -22.80
CA MET A 130 21.20 9.71 -21.58
C MET A 130 19.84 9.22 -21.06
N TRP A 131 18.82 10.05 -21.10
CA TRP A 131 17.46 9.69 -20.66
C TRP A 131 16.87 8.59 -21.55
N GLN A 132 17.10 8.66 -22.86
CA GLN A 132 16.60 7.67 -23.82
C GLN A 132 17.47 6.42 -23.92
N HIS A 133 18.66 6.44 -23.34
CA HIS A 133 19.60 5.32 -23.41
C HIS A 133 19.02 4.05 -22.80
N ALA A 134 19.21 2.92 -23.49
CA ALA A 134 18.64 1.63 -23.09
C ALA A 134 19.06 1.23 -21.64
N ALA A 135 20.31 1.50 -21.25
CA ALA A 135 20.78 1.21 -19.89
C ALA A 135 20.05 2.06 -18.83
N THR A 136 19.81 3.35 -19.09
CA THR A 136 19.06 4.21 -18.16
C THR A 136 17.62 3.73 -18.00
N ARG A 137 16.98 3.38 -19.12
CA ARG A 137 15.61 2.84 -19.10
C ARG A 137 15.52 1.51 -18.37
N ALA A 138 16.49 0.60 -18.60
CA ALA A 138 16.55 -0.68 -17.88
C ALA A 138 16.74 -0.46 -16.37
N ASN A 139 17.61 0.43 -15.94
CA ASN A 139 17.83 0.76 -14.55
C ASN A 139 16.56 1.35 -13.89
N LEU A 140 15.86 2.25 -14.59
CA LEU A 140 14.60 2.81 -14.09
C LEU A 140 13.51 1.74 -13.94
N GLU A 141 13.44 0.79 -14.85
CA GLU A 141 12.49 -0.30 -14.78
C GLU A 141 12.78 -1.21 -13.56
N VAL A 142 14.04 -1.55 -13.32
CA VAL A 142 14.46 -2.28 -12.12
C VAL A 142 14.04 -1.52 -10.85
N LEU A 143 14.25 -0.19 -10.81
CA LEU A 143 13.87 0.61 -9.65
C LEU A 143 12.35 0.65 -9.44
N ARG A 144 11.56 0.78 -10.53
CA ARG A 144 10.09 0.71 -10.46
C ARG A 144 9.60 -0.64 -9.92
N GLN A 145 10.16 -1.74 -10.39
CA GLN A 145 9.84 -3.10 -9.92
C GLN A 145 10.17 -3.29 -8.43
N ARG A 146 11.20 -2.58 -7.93
CA ARG A 146 11.54 -2.56 -6.50
C ARG A 146 10.74 -1.55 -5.68
N GLY A 147 9.75 -0.88 -6.28
CA GLY A 147 8.84 0.03 -5.58
C GLY A 147 9.26 1.49 -5.53
N ALA A 148 10.37 1.88 -6.18
CA ALA A 148 10.75 3.28 -6.30
C ALA A 148 9.79 4.02 -7.26
N ARG A 149 9.35 5.20 -6.86
CA ARG A 149 8.51 6.06 -7.69
C ARG A 149 9.38 6.98 -8.53
N VAL A 150 9.31 6.82 -9.85
CA VAL A 150 10.01 7.70 -10.78
C VAL A 150 9.13 8.91 -11.09
N ILE A 151 9.63 10.09 -10.79
CA ILE A 151 9.00 11.36 -11.18
C ILE A 151 9.53 11.70 -12.57
N GLU A 152 8.66 11.62 -13.57
CA GLU A 152 9.08 11.81 -14.96
C GLU A 152 9.69 13.20 -15.17
N PRO A 153 10.82 13.28 -15.87
CA PRO A 153 11.44 14.56 -16.17
C PRO A 153 10.57 15.40 -17.11
N GLY A 154 10.64 16.72 -16.94
CA GLY A 154 10.00 17.66 -17.85
C GLY A 154 10.66 17.70 -19.22
N THR A 155 9.94 18.24 -20.20
CA THR A 155 10.44 18.57 -21.54
C THR A 155 10.78 20.05 -21.62
N GLY A 156 11.84 20.41 -22.34
CA GLY A 156 12.24 21.80 -22.54
C GLY A 156 13.71 21.94 -22.89
N ASP A 157 14.21 23.18 -22.84
CA ASP A 157 15.61 23.49 -23.07
C ASP A 157 16.50 22.88 -21.99
N LEU A 158 17.50 22.14 -22.42
CA LEU A 158 18.53 21.55 -21.57
C LEU A 158 19.78 22.42 -21.54
N ALA A 159 20.53 22.36 -20.46
CA ALA A 159 21.75 23.15 -20.30
C ALA A 159 22.81 22.91 -21.38
N CYS A 160 22.70 21.82 -22.13
CA CYS A 160 23.56 21.50 -23.27
C CYS A 160 23.06 22.08 -24.61
N GLY A 161 22.01 22.92 -24.61
CA GLY A 161 21.42 23.51 -25.82
C GLY A 161 20.49 22.58 -26.62
N MET A 162 20.24 21.37 -26.14
CA MET A 162 19.27 20.44 -26.74
C MET A 162 17.87 20.68 -26.14
N VAL A 163 16.85 20.45 -26.95
CA VAL A 163 15.44 20.47 -26.51
C VAL A 163 14.92 19.05 -26.42
N GLY A 164 14.33 18.69 -25.29
CA GLY A 164 13.75 17.35 -25.10
C GLY A 164 13.46 16.98 -23.65
N ALA A 165 13.09 15.72 -23.43
CA ALA A 165 12.89 15.17 -22.11
C ALA A 165 14.23 14.95 -21.40
N GLY A 166 14.29 15.24 -20.09
CA GLY A 166 15.50 15.08 -19.29
C GLY A 166 15.73 16.19 -18.27
N ARG A 167 14.94 17.28 -18.33
CA ARG A 167 14.95 18.34 -17.34
C ARG A 167 14.29 17.84 -16.05
N MET A 168 14.94 18.06 -14.90
CA MET A 168 14.33 17.73 -13.60
C MET A 168 12.95 18.36 -13.50
N ALA A 169 11.98 17.61 -13.03
CA ALA A 169 10.64 18.13 -12.72
C ALA A 169 10.74 19.36 -11.80
N GLU A 170 9.75 20.23 -11.83
CA GLU A 170 9.78 21.44 -11.01
C GLU A 170 9.70 21.09 -9.52
N PRO A 171 10.46 21.81 -8.66
CA PRO A 171 10.58 21.53 -7.24
C PRO A 171 9.22 21.43 -6.51
N GLU A 172 8.29 22.31 -6.85
CA GLU A 172 6.94 22.33 -6.29
C GLU A 172 6.16 21.06 -6.65
N ALA A 173 6.25 20.61 -7.90
CA ALA A 173 5.60 19.37 -8.35
C ALA A 173 6.21 18.14 -7.64
N ILE A 174 7.54 18.11 -7.48
CA ILE A 174 8.21 17.04 -6.71
C ILE A 174 7.72 17.07 -5.26
N ALA A 175 7.66 18.23 -4.61
CA ALA A 175 7.20 18.36 -3.23
C ALA A 175 5.77 17.84 -3.06
N VAL A 176 4.84 18.19 -3.97
CA VAL A 176 3.47 17.67 -3.95
C VAL A 176 3.44 16.14 -4.03
N LEU A 177 4.25 15.53 -4.92
CA LEU A 177 4.32 14.08 -5.07
C LEU A 177 4.94 13.39 -3.85
N VAL A 178 5.95 14.01 -3.22
CA VAL A 178 6.54 13.53 -1.96
C VAL A 178 5.52 13.57 -0.84
N MET A 179 4.80 14.70 -0.68
CA MET A 179 3.78 14.82 0.35
C MET A 179 2.60 13.88 0.11
N ALA A 180 2.21 13.66 -1.13
CA ALA A 180 1.20 12.65 -1.48
C ALA A 180 1.68 11.22 -1.16
N ALA A 181 2.97 10.95 -1.28
CA ALA A 181 3.56 9.67 -0.89
C ALA A 181 3.65 9.51 0.64
N LEU A 182 3.87 10.63 1.36
CA LEU A 182 3.92 10.71 2.81
C LEU A 182 2.56 10.82 3.47
N ASN A 183 1.58 11.39 2.79
CA ASN A 183 0.19 11.30 3.19
C ASN A 183 -0.23 9.83 3.08
N HIS A 184 0.40 9.00 3.93
CA HIS A 184 -0.19 7.75 4.32
C HIS A 184 -1.57 8.11 4.80
N ARG A 185 -2.56 7.64 4.07
CA ARG A 185 -3.95 7.74 4.52
C ARG A 185 -3.97 7.10 5.91
N HIS A 186 -4.00 7.91 6.97
CA HIS A 186 -4.28 7.40 8.32
C HIS A 186 -5.77 7.10 8.46
N ASP A 187 -6.37 6.66 7.35
CA ASP A 187 -7.81 6.38 7.24
C ASP A 187 -8.22 5.07 7.97
N PHE A 188 -7.23 4.32 8.47
CA PHE A 188 -7.42 3.23 9.42
C PHE A 188 -6.94 3.59 10.84
N ALA A 189 -6.67 4.88 11.13
CA ALA A 189 -6.33 5.30 12.50
C ALA A 189 -7.49 5.00 13.47
N GLY A 190 -7.16 4.39 14.60
CA GLY A 190 -8.15 3.92 15.57
C GLY A 190 -8.80 2.57 15.25
N GLU A 191 -8.51 1.99 14.07
CA GLU A 191 -8.98 0.66 13.71
C GLU A 191 -8.09 -0.43 14.28
N VAL A 192 -8.72 -1.53 14.67
CA VAL A 192 -8.05 -2.79 15.00
C VAL A 192 -8.36 -3.79 13.90
N VAL A 193 -7.36 -4.15 13.10
CA VAL A 193 -7.51 -5.05 11.96
C VAL A 193 -6.90 -6.41 12.29
N LEU A 194 -7.75 -7.43 12.34
CA LEU A 194 -7.32 -8.82 12.49
C LEU A 194 -7.23 -9.45 11.11
N VAL A 195 -6.02 -9.94 10.75
CA VAL A 195 -5.75 -10.59 9.46
C VAL A 195 -5.32 -12.02 9.72
N THR A 196 -5.88 -12.99 8.97
CA THR A 196 -5.34 -14.34 8.93
C THR A 196 -4.51 -14.54 7.66
N ALA A 197 -3.40 -15.29 7.75
CA ALA A 197 -2.49 -15.53 6.64
C ALA A 197 -1.89 -16.94 6.65
N GLY A 198 -1.32 -17.36 5.53
CA GLY A 198 -0.68 -18.67 5.39
C GLY A 198 -1.67 -19.82 5.25
N GLY A 199 -1.16 -21.03 5.09
CA GLY A 199 -1.94 -22.27 5.06
C GLY A 199 -1.87 -23.00 6.40
N THR A 200 -2.96 -23.69 6.80
CA THR A 200 -2.89 -24.61 7.94
C THR A 200 -2.34 -25.97 7.53
N ARG A 201 -1.84 -26.70 8.51
CA ARG A 201 -1.26 -28.05 8.34
C ARG A 201 -1.88 -28.98 9.35
N GLU A 202 -2.64 -29.95 8.85
CA GLU A 202 -3.33 -30.94 9.67
C GLU A 202 -2.49 -32.23 9.69
N ALA A 203 -1.91 -32.53 10.83
CA ALA A 203 -0.95 -33.62 10.94
C ALA A 203 -1.60 -35.00 10.74
N ILE A 204 -0.97 -35.84 9.90
CA ILE A 204 -1.27 -37.25 9.74
C ILE A 204 -0.42 -38.05 10.73
N ASP A 205 0.86 -37.72 10.79
CA ASP A 205 1.87 -38.29 11.70
C ASP A 205 2.88 -37.17 12.06
N PRO A 206 3.92 -37.42 12.89
CA PRO A 206 4.89 -36.39 13.25
C PRO A 206 5.65 -35.75 12.08
N VAL A 207 5.54 -36.29 10.86
CA VAL A 207 6.32 -35.88 9.68
C VAL A 207 5.44 -35.37 8.54
N ARG A 208 4.22 -35.91 8.40
CA ARG A 208 3.34 -35.66 7.26
C ARG A 208 2.09 -34.92 7.69
N PHE A 209 1.57 -34.10 6.81
CA PHE A 209 0.35 -33.33 7.03
C PHE A 209 -0.48 -33.23 5.75
N VAL A 210 -1.76 -32.95 5.90
CA VAL A 210 -2.66 -32.46 4.86
C VAL A 210 -2.80 -30.94 5.06
N GLY A 211 -2.88 -30.18 3.98
CA GLY A 211 -3.07 -28.73 4.06
C GLY A 211 -3.22 -28.09 2.69
N ASN A 212 -3.66 -26.85 2.67
CA ASN A 212 -3.82 -26.07 1.45
C ASN A 212 -2.52 -25.31 1.13
N GLY A 213 -2.15 -25.27 -0.16
CA GLY A 213 -1.04 -24.45 -0.62
C GLY A 213 -1.28 -22.98 -0.34
N SER A 214 -0.37 -22.31 0.33
CA SER A 214 -0.42 -20.87 0.55
C SER A 214 0.94 -20.33 0.97
N SER A 215 1.43 -19.32 0.28
CA SER A 215 2.65 -18.60 0.66
C SER A 215 2.43 -17.61 1.81
N GLY A 216 1.19 -17.22 2.09
CA GLY A 216 0.84 -16.19 3.06
C GLY A 216 1.03 -14.74 2.54
N LYS A 217 1.62 -14.54 1.35
CA LYS A 217 1.98 -13.21 0.80
C LYS A 217 0.81 -12.23 0.81
N MET A 218 -0.41 -12.64 0.44
CA MET A 218 -1.55 -11.73 0.38
C MET A 218 -1.98 -11.25 1.77
N GLY A 219 -2.07 -12.16 2.74
CA GLY A 219 -2.42 -11.79 4.12
C GLY A 219 -1.36 -10.88 4.77
N TYR A 220 -0.08 -11.12 4.50
CA TYR A 220 1.02 -10.26 4.97
C TYR A 220 0.98 -8.88 4.29
N ALA A 221 0.66 -8.83 2.99
CA ALA A 221 0.48 -7.56 2.27
C ALA A 221 -0.68 -6.73 2.84
N LEU A 222 -1.81 -7.38 3.18
CA LEU A 222 -2.96 -6.74 3.83
C LEU A 222 -2.61 -6.22 5.24
N ALA A 223 -1.89 -7.01 6.01
CA ALA A 223 -1.43 -6.60 7.34
C ALA A 223 -0.49 -5.38 7.26
N ASP A 224 0.46 -5.39 6.32
CA ASP A 224 1.36 -4.25 6.12
C ASP A 224 0.63 -3.00 5.60
N ALA A 225 -0.31 -3.19 4.65
CA ALA A 225 -1.13 -2.09 4.13
C ALA A 225 -1.97 -1.44 5.24
N ALA A 226 -2.70 -2.23 6.04
CA ALA A 226 -3.51 -1.72 7.13
C ALA A 226 -2.67 -0.98 8.18
N ARG A 227 -1.51 -1.55 8.57
CA ARG A 227 -0.56 -0.91 9.47
C ARG A 227 -0.05 0.43 8.92
N SER A 228 0.33 0.45 7.65
CA SER A 228 0.82 1.69 6.99
C SER A 228 -0.25 2.77 6.93
N ARG A 229 -1.52 2.39 7.02
CA ARG A 229 -2.69 3.28 7.04
C ARG A 229 -3.16 3.61 8.47
N GLY A 230 -2.34 3.29 9.48
CA GLY A 230 -2.56 3.69 10.87
C GLY A 230 -3.33 2.70 11.74
N ALA A 231 -3.66 1.50 11.24
CA ALA A 231 -4.33 0.48 12.03
C ALA A 231 -3.38 -0.17 13.06
N ARG A 232 -3.94 -0.57 14.20
CA ARG A 232 -3.37 -1.62 15.05
C ARG A 232 -3.66 -2.97 14.40
N VAL A 233 -2.63 -3.76 14.07
CA VAL A 233 -2.78 -5.00 13.32
C VAL A 233 -2.48 -6.22 14.17
N ILE A 234 -3.41 -7.18 14.17
CA ILE A 234 -3.27 -8.52 14.74
C ILE A 234 -3.16 -9.50 13.57
N LEU A 235 -2.01 -10.16 13.43
CA LEU A 235 -1.75 -11.12 12.36
C LEU A 235 -1.73 -12.53 12.93
N VAL A 236 -2.72 -13.34 12.58
CA VAL A 236 -2.75 -14.79 12.89
C VAL A 236 -2.23 -15.54 11.68
N SER A 237 -1.07 -16.17 11.80
CA SER A 237 -0.39 -16.77 10.64
C SER A 237 -0.14 -18.25 10.82
N GLY A 238 -0.60 -19.04 9.85
CA GLY A 238 -0.10 -20.38 9.61
C GLY A 238 1.36 -20.37 9.17
N PRO A 239 1.99 -21.55 8.99
CA PRO A 239 3.40 -21.67 8.61
C PRO A 239 3.73 -20.93 7.30
N THR A 240 4.73 -20.07 7.34
CA THR A 240 5.26 -19.31 6.20
C THR A 240 6.73 -18.94 6.46
N ALA A 241 7.49 -18.68 5.40
CA ALA A 241 8.85 -18.15 5.48
C ALA A 241 8.90 -16.60 5.56
N LEU A 242 7.73 -15.92 5.50
CA LEU A 242 7.69 -14.47 5.50
C LEU A 242 7.99 -13.88 6.88
N HIS A 243 8.67 -12.74 6.89
CA HIS A 243 8.82 -11.92 8.08
C HIS A 243 7.57 -11.06 8.30
N PRO A 244 7.06 -10.98 9.54
CA PRO A 244 5.90 -10.16 9.83
C PRO A 244 6.23 -8.67 9.64
N PRO A 245 5.25 -7.86 9.20
CA PRO A 245 5.43 -6.41 9.17
C PRO A 245 5.79 -5.88 10.58
N ALA A 246 6.66 -4.86 10.62
CA ALA A 246 7.05 -4.23 11.88
C ALA A 246 5.81 -3.76 12.67
N ARG A 247 5.85 -3.84 13.99
CA ARG A 247 4.76 -3.40 14.90
C ARG A 247 3.40 -4.10 14.68
N CYS A 248 3.37 -5.27 14.04
CA CYS A 248 2.20 -6.14 14.03
C CYS A 248 2.23 -7.11 15.20
N GLU A 249 1.08 -7.36 15.83
CA GLU A 249 0.94 -8.40 16.83
C GLU A 249 0.81 -9.76 16.14
N LEU A 250 1.90 -10.53 16.11
CA LEU A 250 1.92 -11.84 15.44
C LEU A 250 1.51 -12.97 16.40
N LYS A 251 0.52 -13.75 15.99
CA LYS A 251 0.20 -15.07 16.59
C LYS A 251 0.46 -16.16 15.56
N LYS A 252 1.48 -16.97 15.77
CA LYS A 252 1.76 -18.16 14.94
C LYS A 252 0.87 -19.31 15.36
N VAL A 253 0.34 -20.03 14.37
CA VAL A 253 -0.51 -21.21 14.52
C VAL A 253 -0.11 -22.24 13.47
N THR A 254 -0.50 -23.50 13.66
CA THR A 254 -0.19 -24.58 12.71
C THR A 254 -1.46 -25.21 12.14
N THR A 255 -2.44 -25.49 12.97
CA THR A 255 -3.67 -26.18 12.57
C THR A 255 -4.84 -25.23 12.37
N ALA A 256 -5.91 -25.72 11.73
CA ALA A 256 -7.17 -25.00 11.60
C ALA A 256 -7.78 -24.68 12.96
N GLU A 257 -7.70 -25.61 13.93
CA GLU A 257 -8.22 -25.42 15.28
C GLU A 257 -7.43 -24.34 16.03
N GLU A 258 -6.11 -24.37 16.02
CA GLU A 258 -5.28 -23.32 16.61
C GLU A 258 -5.57 -21.94 15.98
N MET A 259 -5.79 -21.89 14.66
CA MET A 259 -6.16 -20.66 13.98
C MET A 259 -7.54 -20.17 14.41
N ARG A 260 -8.51 -21.08 14.55
CA ARG A 260 -9.84 -20.79 15.04
C ARG A 260 -9.79 -20.17 16.43
N GLU A 261 -9.12 -20.84 17.38
CA GLU A 261 -8.96 -20.36 18.75
C GLU A 261 -8.28 -18.98 18.80
N ALA A 262 -7.18 -18.81 18.07
CA ALA A 262 -6.46 -17.55 18.02
C ALA A 262 -7.31 -16.39 17.42
N VAL A 263 -8.09 -16.66 16.39
CA VAL A 263 -9.00 -15.66 15.78
C VAL A 263 -10.12 -15.32 16.75
N LEU A 264 -10.79 -16.31 17.34
CA LEU A 264 -11.93 -16.06 18.22
C LEU A 264 -11.54 -15.35 19.52
N ALA A 265 -10.35 -15.65 20.06
CA ALA A 265 -9.83 -14.96 21.24
C ALA A 265 -9.63 -13.45 21.02
N ARG A 266 -9.37 -13.04 19.77
CA ARG A 266 -9.05 -11.65 19.42
C ARG A 266 -10.13 -10.95 18.57
N ALA A 267 -11.12 -11.71 18.05
CA ALA A 267 -12.17 -11.15 17.19
C ALA A 267 -12.99 -10.06 17.89
N ALA A 268 -13.19 -10.17 19.21
CA ALA A 268 -13.97 -9.19 19.96
C ALA A 268 -13.34 -7.79 20.05
N GLU A 269 -12.03 -7.65 19.90
CA GLU A 269 -11.34 -6.35 19.89
C GLU A 269 -11.18 -5.77 18.47
N ALA A 270 -11.30 -6.61 17.43
CA ALA A 270 -11.14 -6.18 16.06
C ALA A 270 -12.36 -5.40 15.56
N THR A 271 -12.13 -4.30 14.86
CA THR A 271 -13.14 -3.54 14.15
C THR A 271 -13.30 -4.02 12.70
N LEU A 272 -12.27 -4.68 12.18
CA LEU A 272 -12.22 -5.31 10.86
C LEU A 272 -11.53 -6.67 10.97
N VAL A 273 -12.18 -7.72 10.45
CA VAL A 273 -11.59 -9.05 10.32
C VAL A 273 -11.43 -9.41 8.86
N ILE A 274 -10.19 -9.70 8.43
CA ILE A 274 -9.87 -10.11 7.05
C ILE A 274 -9.36 -11.55 7.09
N LYS A 275 -10.15 -12.48 6.58
CA LYS A 275 -9.82 -13.89 6.58
C LYS A 275 -9.18 -14.29 5.24
N ALA A 276 -7.85 -14.08 5.13
CA ALA A 276 -7.06 -14.37 3.92
C ALA A 276 -6.25 -15.67 3.99
N ALA A 277 -6.27 -16.39 5.12
CA ALA A 277 -5.58 -17.68 5.27
C ALA A 277 -6.26 -18.78 4.45
N ALA A 278 -5.47 -19.70 3.92
CA ALA A 278 -5.91 -20.94 3.28
C ALA A 278 -6.04 -22.04 4.34
N VAL A 279 -7.16 -22.02 5.06
CA VAL A 279 -7.47 -23.00 6.09
C VAL A 279 -7.89 -24.31 5.45
N ALA A 280 -7.34 -25.43 5.90
CA ALA A 280 -7.76 -26.75 5.42
C ALA A 280 -9.22 -27.02 5.79
N ASP A 281 -10.03 -27.43 4.81
CA ASP A 281 -11.44 -27.76 5.01
C ASP A 281 -11.64 -29.13 5.68
N TYR A 282 -10.58 -29.97 5.64
CA TYR A 282 -10.57 -31.32 6.20
C TYR A 282 -9.30 -31.56 7.01
N ARG A 283 -9.41 -32.38 8.04
CA ARG A 283 -8.30 -32.90 8.83
C ARG A 283 -8.36 -34.43 8.93
N PRO A 284 -7.23 -35.13 9.14
CA PRO A 284 -7.26 -36.56 9.43
C PRO A 284 -8.18 -36.86 10.64
N ALA A 285 -9.01 -37.89 10.50
CA ALA A 285 -9.89 -38.34 11.59
C ALA A 285 -9.09 -38.86 12.78
N SER A 286 -7.87 -39.38 12.54
CA SER A 286 -6.97 -39.87 13.57
C SER A 286 -5.53 -39.43 13.29
N PHE A 287 -4.80 -39.08 14.36
CA PHE A 287 -3.37 -38.80 14.33
C PHE A 287 -2.56 -40.02 14.75
N SER A 288 -1.52 -40.37 13.97
CA SER A 288 -0.59 -41.40 14.37
C SER A 288 0.58 -40.80 15.15
N GLY A 289 0.77 -41.24 16.40
CA GLY A 289 1.88 -40.78 17.26
C GLY A 289 3.29 -41.16 16.73
N HIS A 290 3.34 -42.02 15.72
CA HIS A 290 4.60 -42.48 15.10
C HIS A 290 4.53 -42.33 13.59
N LYS A 291 5.71 -42.10 12.96
CA LYS A 291 5.81 -42.02 11.50
C LYS A 291 5.28 -43.32 10.87
N LEU A 292 4.24 -43.22 10.06
CA LEU A 292 3.71 -44.36 9.31
C LEU A 292 4.76 -44.96 8.37
N LYS A 293 5.03 -46.27 8.51
CA LYS A 293 5.96 -46.96 7.63
C LYS A 293 5.32 -47.24 6.27
N ARG A 294 6.12 -47.19 5.21
CA ARG A 294 5.65 -47.49 3.85
C ARG A 294 5.35 -48.99 3.74
N SER A 295 4.07 -49.31 3.54
CA SER A 295 3.60 -50.71 3.44
C SER A 295 2.56 -50.91 2.32
N GLY A 296 2.58 -50.05 1.30
CA GLY A 296 1.60 -50.05 0.19
C GLY A 296 0.69 -48.82 0.18
N PRO A 297 -0.46 -48.89 -0.50
CA PRO A 297 -1.46 -47.81 -0.50
C PRO A 297 -2.01 -47.56 0.91
N ILE A 298 -2.23 -46.27 1.25
CA ILE A 298 -2.80 -45.86 2.52
C ILE A 298 -4.10 -45.13 2.23
N THR A 299 -5.16 -45.48 2.93
CA THR A 299 -6.43 -44.70 2.95
C THR A 299 -6.43 -43.80 4.15
N LEU A 300 -6.69 -42.51 3.93
CA LEU A 300 -6.88 -41.52 4.95
C LEU A 300 -8.37 -41.21 5.11
N GLU A 301 -8.90 -41.43 6.30
CA GLU A 301 -10.21 -40.92 6.65
C GLU A 301 -10.09 -39.45 7.08
N LEU A 302 -10.89 -38.59 6.48
CA LEU A 302 -10.88 -37.15 6.72
C LEU A 302 -12.21 -36.71 7.35
N THR A 303 -12.11 -35.82 8.34
CA THR A 303 -13.26 -35.14 8.96
C THR A 303 -13.23 -33.65 8.62
N PRO A 304 -14.39 -32.99 8.43
CA PRO A 304 -14.46 -31.54 8.22
C PRO A 304 -13.86 -30.76 9.39
N THR A 305 -13.25 -29.64 9.09
CA THR A 305 -12.82 -28.65 10.08
C THR A 305 -13.93 -27.62 10.33
N GLU A 306 -13.84 -26.91 11.45
CA GLU A 306 -14.80 -25.87 11.79
C GLU A 306 -14.65 -24.64 10.88
N ASP A 307 -15.78 -24.06 10.48
CA ASP A 307 -15.81 -22.88 9.62
C ASP A 307 -15.57 -21.60 10.41
N ILE A 308 -14.32 -21.15 10.44
CA ILE A 308 -13.90 -19.97 11.18
C ILE A 308 -14.64 -18.71 10.72
N LEU A 309 -14.86 -18.53 9.40
CA LEU A 309 -15.53 -17.34 8.85
C LEU A 309 -16.99 -17.28 9.33
N ALA A 310 -17.71 -18.39 9.23
CA ALA A 310 -19.09 -18.46 9.69
C ALA A 310 -19.19 -18.25 11.20
N GLU A 311 -18.22 -18.73 11.97
CA GLU A 311 -18.21 -18.56 13.42
C GLU A 311 -17.91 -17.11 13.83
N VAL A 312 -16.99 -16.42 13.18
CA VAL A 312 -16.72 -15.00 13.41
C VAL A 312 -17.95 -14.16 13.06
N VAL A 313 -18.63 -14.46 11.94
CA VAL A 313 -19.86 -13.76 11.56
C VAL A 313 -20.97 -13.95 12.60
N ARG A 314 -21.16 -15.16 13.16
CA ARG A 314 -22.14 -15.39 14.23
C ARG A 314 -21.84 -14.59 15.50
N ARG A 315 -20.57 -14.36 15.80
CA ARG A 315 -20.11 -13.62 16.99
C ARG A 315 -19.86 -12.15 16.73
N ARG A 316 -20.26 -11.63 15.55
CA ARG A 316 -20.05 -10.27 15.09
C ARG A 316 -20.55 -9.26 16.12
N ARG A 317 -19.74 -8.22 16.35
CA ARG A 317 -20.13 -7.04 17.13
C ARG A 317 -20.76 -5.98 16.21
N PRO A 318 -21.64 -5.13 16.73
CA PRO A 318 -22.16 -3.98 15.97
C PRO A 318 -21.02 -3.13 15.38
N GLY A 319 -21.11 -2.78 14.10
CA GLY A 319 -20.11 -2.00 13.39
C GLY A 319 -18.82 -2.74 12.98
N GLN A 320 -18.67 -4.01 13.33
CA GLN A 320 -17.55 -4.83 12.91
C GLN A 320 -17.73 -5.29 11.46
N LEU A 321 -16.71 -5.06 10.60
CA LEU A 321 -16.67 -5.55 9.24
C LEU A 321 -15.92 -6.88 9.16
N ILE A 322 -16.42 -7.80 8.33
CA ILE A 322 -15.85 -9.13 8.12
C ILE A 322 -15.72 -9.40 6.63
N VAL A 323 -14.47 -9.59 6.20
CA VAL A 323 -14.11 -9.85 4.80
C VAL A 323 -13.46 -11.22 4.68
N GLY A 324 -14.03 -12.05 3.80
CA GLY A 324 -13.48 -13.36 3.48
C GLY A 324 -12.69 -13.36 2.19
N PHE A 325 -11.94 -14.44 1.96
CA PHE A 325 -11.27 -14.73 0.71
C PHE A 325 -11.80 -16.03 0.11
N ALA A 326 -11.84 -16.11 -1.21
CA ALA A 326 -12.13 -17.30 -1.97
C ALA A 326 -11.08 -17.47 -3.08
N ALA A 327 -10.61 -18.68 -3.26
CA ALA A 327 -9.81 -19.09 -4.41
C ALA A 327 -10.68 -20.08 -5.21
N GLU A 328 -11.18 -19.65 -6.34
CA GLU A 328 -12.08 -20.44 -7.17
C GLU A 328 -11.41 -20.66 -8.54
N THR A 329 -11.48 -21.87 -9.04
CA THR A 329 -10.91 -22.24 -10.34
C THR A 329 -11.96 -22.19 -11.47
N GLU A 330 -13.25 -22.29 -11.12
CA GLU A 330 -14.37 -22.30 -12.07
C GLU A 330 -15.53 -21.47 -11.49
N ASN A 331 -16.31 -20.82 -12.35
CA ASN A 331 -17.50 -20.04 -11.99
C ASN A 331 -17.26 -19.06 -10.81
N GLN A 332 -16.12 -18.39 -10.85
CA GLN A 332 -15.58 -17.59 -9.74
C GLN A 332 -16.59 -16.61 -9.13
N MET A 333 -17.36 -15.92 -10.01
CA MET A 333 -18.35 -14.92 -9.59
C MET A 333 -19.56 -15.54 -8.92
N GLU A 334 -20.07 -16.64 -9.44
CA GLU A 334 -21.25 -17.35 -8.91
C GLU A 334 -20.92 -18.00 -7.57
N ASN A 335 -19.79 -18.72 -7.51
CA ASN A 335 -19.29 -19.36 -6.30
C ASN A 335 -18.96 -18.33 -5.20
N GLY A 336 -18.32 -17.21 -5.58
CA GLY A 336 -18.03 -16.10 -4.67
C GLY A 336 -19.30 -15.48 -4.08
N ARG A 337 -20.33 -15.23 -4.89
CA ARG A 337 -21.64 -14.72 -4.43
C ARG A 337 -22.36 -15.72 -3.52
N ALA A 338 -22.40 -16.99 -3.92
CA ALA A 338 -23.00 -18.05 -3.09
C ALA A 338 -22.29 -18.15 -1.72
N LYS A 339 -20.96 -18.07 -1.70
CA LYS A 339 -20.16 -18.05 -0.48
C LYS A 339 -20.46 -16.83 0.37
N LEU A 340 -20.53 -15.63 -0.23
CA LEU A 340 -20.85 -14.39 0.48
C LEU A 340 -22.20 -14.48 1.20
N LEU A 341 -23.23 -14.89 0.50
CA LEU A 341 -24.58 -15.01 1.04
C LEU A 341 -24.66 -16.10 2.11
N ARG A 342 -24.10 -17.27 1.85
CA ARG A 342 -24.09 -18.39 2.80
C ARG A 342 -23.36 -18.06 4.09
N LYS A 343 -22.24 -17.32 4.02
CA LYS A 343 -21.42 -16.97 5.19
C LYS A 343 -21.91 -15.71 5.90
N GLY A 344 -22.64 -14.83 5.23
CA GLY A 344 -23.11 -13.56 5.80
C GLY A 344 -21.98 -12.56 6.10
N ALA A 345 -20.86 -12.64 5.37
CA ALA A 345 -19.78 -11.66 5.45
C ALA A 345 -20.17 -10.34 4.73
N ASP A 346 -19.46 -9.25 5.00
CA ASP A 346 -19.72 -7.96 4.37
C ASP A 346 -19.15 -7.91 2.95
N ALA A 347 -18.04 -8.62 2.72
CA ALA A 347 -17.45 -8.79 1.40
C ALA A 347 -16.67 -10.11 1.29
N ILE A 348 -16.49 -10.56 0.06
CA ILE A 348 -15.58 -11.65 -0.31
C ILE A 348 -14.64 -11.15 -1.40
N VAL A 349 -13.34 -11.35 -1.21
CA VAL A 349 -12.33 -11.16 -2.25
C VAL A 349 -12.14 -12.49 -2.95
N VAL A 350 -12.52 -12.56 -4.21
CA VAL A 350 -12.34 -13.74 -5.06
C VAL A 350 -11.05 -13.57 -5.83
N ASN A 351 -10.06 -14.42 -5.54
CA ASN A 351 -8.81 -14.45 -6.28
C ASN A 351 -8.99 -15.18 -7.61
N ASP A 352 -8.42 -14.63 -8.67
CA ASP A 352 -8.24 -15.37 -9.91
C ASP A 352 -7.09 -16.38 -9.72
N ALA A 353 -7.45 -17.66 -9.61
CA ALA A 353 -6.48 -18.74 -9.43
C ALA A 353 -6.06 -19.39 -10.76
N ALA A 354 -6.68 -19.01 -11.89
CA ALA A 354 -6.50 -19.66 -13.19
C ALA A 354 -5.57 -18.91 -14.16
N GLY A 355 -5.19 -17.67 -13.87
CA GLY A 355 -4.36 -16.83 -14.75
C GLY A 355 -2.89 -17.25 -14.81
N GLU A 356 -2.24 -17.11 -15.96
CA GLU A 356 -0.78 -17.25 -16.10
C GLU A 356 -0.08 -16.18 -15.26
N ASN A 357 0.91 -16.55 -14.42
CA ASN A 357 1.62 -15.69 -13.47
C ASN A 357 0.75 -15.09 -12.35
N VAL A 358 -0.45 -15.58 -12.15
CA VAL A 358 -1.34 -15.27 -11.03
C VAL A 358 -1.48 -16.53 -10.19
N GLY A 359 -1.12 -16.50 -8.92
CA GLY A 359 -1.21 -17.72 -8.12
C GLY A 359 -0.68 -17.57 -6.69
N ILE A 360 -0.72 -18.69 -5.98
CA ILE A 360 -0.42 -18.77 -4.56
C ILE A 360 0.97 -18.21 -4.23
N ASP A 361 1.98 -18.51 -5.05
CA ASP A 361 3.37 -18.09 -4.83
C ASP A 361 3.81 -16.85 -5.61
N SER A 362 2.98 -16.36 -6.56
CA SER A 362 3.27 -15.16 -7.33
C SER A 362 3.33 -13.91 -6.44
N ASP A 363 4.10 -12.91 -6.85
CA ASP A 363 4.13 -11.58 -6.21
C ASP A 363 3.00 -10.66 -6.69
N THR A 364 2.38 -11.03 -7.81
CA THR A 364 1.19 -10.34 -8.37
C THR A 364 -0.06 -11.16 -8.14
N ASN A 365 -1.22 -10.49 -8.19
CA ASN A 365 -2.52 -11.14 -8.14
C ASN A 365 -3.58 -10.25 -8.81
N ALA A 366 -4.65 -10.88 -9.30
CA ALA A 366 -5.89 -10.24 -9.72
C ALA A 366 -7.03 -10.77 -8.84
N ALA A 367 -8.02 -9.95 -8.57
CA ALA A 367 -9.14 -10.34 -7.72
C ALA A 367 -10.41 -9.59 -8.08
N THR A 368 -11.54 -10.09 -7.63
CA THR A 368 -12.82 -9.36 -7.64
C THR A 368 -13.26 -9.14 -6.20
N PHE A 369 -13.56 -7.90 -5.84
CA PHE A 369 -14.14 -7.53 -4.55
C PHE A 369 -15.66 -7.59 -4.65
N LEU A 370 -16.26 -8.56 -3.98
CA LEU A 370 -17.71 -8.80 -3.99
C LEU A 370 -18.36 -8.32 -2.70
N THR A 371 -19.42 -7.53 -2.84
CA THR A 371 -20.37 -7.20 -1.78
C THR A 371 -21.75 -7.76 -2.13
N PRO A 372 -22.73 -7.73 -1.25
CA PRO A 372 -24.09 -8.15 -1.58
C PRO A 372 -24.71 -7.43 -2.81
N THR A 373 -24.24 -6.22 -3.09
CA THR A 373 -24.81 -5.35 -4.13
C THR A 373 -23.86 -5.00 -5.27
N THR A 374 -22.55 -5.18 -5.10
CA THR A 374 -21.55 -4.75 -6.12
C THR A 374 -20.50 -5.82 -6.35
N ALA A 375 -19.91 -5.78 -7.54
CA ALA A 375 -18.72 -6.54 -7.90
C ALA A 375 -17.72 -5.56 -8.54
N ILE A 376 -16.52 -5.47 -7.99
CA ILE A 376 -15.48 -4.55 -8.45
C ILE A 376 -14.26 -5.39 -8.84
N GLU A 377 -13.92 -5.33 -10.12
CA GLU A 377 -12.74 -6.00 -10.64
C GLU A 377 -11.48 -5.21 -10.24
N LEU A 378 -10.52 -5.92 -9.67
CA LEU A 378 -9.21 -5.43 -9.30
C LEU A 378 -8.20 -6.08 -10.26
N PRO A 379 -7.68 -5.34 -11.25
CA PRO A 379 -6.80 -5.89 -12.28
C PRO A 379 -5.52 -6.44 -11.67
N GLN A 380 -4.79 -7.23 -12.45
CA GLN A 380 -3.50 -7.78 -12.02
C GLN A 380 -2.54 -6.67 -11.60
N MET A 381 -2.06 -6.78 -10.37
CA MET A 381 -1.09 -5.86 -9.78
C MET A 381 -0.29 -6.54 -8.67
N HIS A 382 0.77 -5.89 -8.20
CA HIS A 382 1.54 -6.36 -7.06
C HIS A 382 0.64 -6.55 -5.83
N LYS A 383 0.81 -7.65 -5.07
CA LYS A 383 -0.02 -7.97 -3.89
C LYS A 383 -0.11 -6.83 -2.88
N ARG A 384 0.95 -6.01 -2.74
CA ARG A 384 0.92 -4.82 -1.87
C ARG A 384 -0.04 -3.74 -2.39
N GLN A 385 -0.04 -3.48 -3.69
CA GLN A 385 -0.98 -2.55 -4.33
C GLN A 385 -2.41 -3.07 -4.26
N LEU A 386 -2.60 -4.38 -4.50
CA LEU A 386 -3.90 -5.03 -4.38
C LEU A 386 -4.44 -4.93 -2.96
N ALA A 387 -3.59 -5.09 -1.94
CA ALA A 387 -3.98 -4.91 -0.55
C ALA A 387 -4.49 -3.49 -0.27
N ASP A 388 -3.83 -2.45 -0.78
CA ASP A 388 -4.31 -1.07 -0.65
C ASP A 388 -5.65 -0.86 -1.34
N ARG A 389 -5.84 -1.42 -2.55
CA ARG A 389 -7.13 -1.35 -3.27
C ARG A 389 -8.25 -2.06 -2.52
N ILE A 390 -8.00 -3.25 -1.97
CA ILE A 390 -8.97 -3.97 -1.14
C ILE A 390 -9.36 -3.15 0.09
N LEU A 391 -8.38 -2.52 0.75
CA LEU A 391 -8.67 -1.66 1.90
C LEU A 391 -9.45 -0.39 1.51
N ASP A 392 -9.23 0.16 0.31
CA ASP A 392 -10.04 1.27 -0.22
C ASP A 392 -11.51 0.86 -0.36
N GLU A 393 -11.77 -0.32 -0.92
CA GLU A 393 -13.14 -0.83 -1.07
C GLU A 393 -13.79 -1.15 0.29
N ILE A 394 -13.02 -1.65 1.27
CA ILE A 394 -13.51 -1.88 2.63
C ILE A 394 -13.95 -0.56 3.29
N LEU A 395 -13.21 0.53 3.09
CA LEU A 395 -13.62 1.84 3.62
C LEU A 395 -14.95 2.34 3.05
N THR A 396 -15.27 2.01 1.81
CA THR A 396 -16.56 2.39 1.22
C THR A 396 -17.74 1.73 1.92
N LEU A 397 -17.53 0.55 2.54
CA LEU A 397 -18.57 -0.15 3.30
C LEU A 397 -18.94 0.57 4.61
N ARG A 398 -18.08 1.45 5.13
CA ARG A 398 -18.30 2.24 6.35
C ARG A 398 -18.91 3.60 6.10
N ARG A 399 -18.76 4.15 4.91
CA ARG A 399 -19.37 5.43 4.55
C ARG A 399 -20.86 5.22 4.34
N PRO A 400 -21.76 6.04 4.93
CA PRO A 400 -23.15 6.01 4.56
C PRO A 400 -23.25 6.23 3.04
N ARG A 401 -23.93 5.32 2.35
CA ARG A 401 -24.13 5.48 0.90
C ARG A 401 -25.00 6.72 0.71
N PRO A 402 -24.66 7.61 -0.26
CA PRO A 402 -25.60 8.66 -0.63
C PRO A 402 -26.93 8.01 -1.03
N VAL A 403 -28.01 8.43 -0.40
CA VAL A 403 -29.34 7.94 -0.73
C VAL A 403 -29.71 8.53 -2.08
N VAL A 404 -29.66 7.71 -3.14
CA VAL A 404 -30.19 8.11 -4.44
C VAL A 404 -31.71 7.97 -4.35
N VAL A 405 -32.41 9.09 -4.18
CA VAL A 405 -33.86 9.14 -4.27
C VAL A 405 -34.20 9.25 -5.75
N GLU A 406 -34.71 8.15 -6.34
CA GLU A 406 -35.37 8.22 -7.64
C GLU A 406 -36.73 8.90 -7.44
N LEU A 407 -36.86 10.14 -7.84
CA LEU A 407 -38.14 10.81 -7.89
C LEU A 407 -38.95 10.22 -9.06
N ASP A 408 -40.05 9.55 -8.75
CA ASP A 408 -41.01 9.09 -9.79
C ASP A 408 -41.48 10.31 -10.57
N SER A 409 -41.28 10.29 -11.87
CA SER A 409 -41.65 11.40 -12.78
C SER A 409 -43.15 11.66 -12.88
N ARG A 410 -43.97 10.94 -12.13
CA ARG A 410 -45.44 11.06 -12.12
C ARG A 410 -45.99 11.96 -11.03
N GLU A 411 -45.16 12.32 -10.03
CA GLU A 411 -45.58 13.28 -9.00
C GLU A 411 -44.72 14.56 -9.08
N SER A 412 -45.02 15.42 -10.06
CA SER A 412 -44.55 16.78 -10.06
C SER A 412 -45.59 17.64 -9.36
N PRO A 413 -45.28 18.27 -8.21
CA PRO A 413 -46.19 19.19 -7.52
C PRO A 413 -46.49 20.50 -8.30
N TRP A 414 -45.95 20.62 -9.50
CA TRP A 414 -45.97 21.84 -10.30
C TRP A 414 -46.93 21.78 -11.51
N ASN A 415 -47.79 20.76 -11.67
CA ASN A 415 -48.67 20.65 -12.83
C ASN A 415 -50.04 21.27 -12.68
N ASP A 416 -50.37 21.87 -11.51
CA ASP A 416 -51.72 22.46 -11.28
C ASP A 416 -51.71 23.97 -11.05
N ALA A 417 -50.82 24.71 -11.69
CA ALA A 417 -50.90 26.20 -11.68
C ALA A 417 -50.70 26.74 -13.09
N ALA A 418 -51.64 26.40 -13.98
CA ALA A 418 -51.84 27.14 -15.22
C ALA A 418 -52.96 28.16 -15.00
N GLY A 419 -52.60 29.43 -14.69
CA GLY A 419 -53.52 30.52 -14.67
C GLY A 419 -53.17 31.59 -13.64
N GLU A 420 -52.23 32.46 -14.00
CA GLU A 420 -52.26 33.90 -13.76
C GLU A 420 -50.84 34.47 -13.99
N LYS A 421 -50.76 35.42 -14.95
CA LYS A 421 -49.51 36.17 -15.19
C LYS A 421 -49.44 37.30 -14.15
N PRO A 422 -48.35 37.43 -13.38
CA PRO A 422 -48.11 38.62 -12.60
C PRO A 422 -47.45 39.74 -13.44
N ALA A 423 -47.82 40.97 -13.16
CA ALA A 423 -47.33 42.23 -13.71
C ALA A 423 -45.86 42.49 -13.35
N PRO A 424 -45.13 43.30 -14.13
CA PRO A 424 -43.70 43.51 -13.99
C PRO A 424 -43.35 44.51 -12.87
N GLY A 425 -42.41 44.14 -12.01
CA GLY A 425 -41.71 45.07 -11.13
C GLY A 425 -41.52 44.60 -9.70
N THR A 426 -40.41 43.95 -9.40
CA THR A 426 -39.51 44.24 -8.26
C THR A 426 -38.38 43.18 -8.23
N ARG A 427 -37.14 43.67 -8.36
CA ARG A 427 -35.92 42.84 -8.20
C ARG A 427 -35.66 42.66 -6.72
N HIS A 428 -35.59 41.42 -6.28
CA HIS A 428 -34.85 41.03 -5.08
C HIS A 428 -33.85 39.96 -5.49
N ALA A 429 -32.60 40.21 -5.11
CA ALA A 429 -31.46 39.28 -5.31
C ALA A 429 -31.68 38.03 -4.47
N VAL A 430 -31.57 36.88 -5.09
CA VAL A 430 -31.44 35.59 -4.43
C VAL A 430 -30.10 35.00 -4.86
N GLU A 431 -29.26 34.65 -3.89
CA GLU A 431 -27.97 34.04 -4.08
C GLU A 431 -28.12 32.69 -4.83
N GLU A 432 -27.31 32.51 -5.87
CA GLU A 432 -27.28 31.30 -6.68
C GLU A 432 -26.55 30.16 -5.92
N GLU A 433 -27.31 29.19 -5.44
CA GLU A 433 -26.77 27.84 -5.21
C GLU A 433 -26.75 27.09 -6.53
N THR A 434 -25.55 26.66 -6.93
CA THR A 434 -25.28 25.98 -8.21
C THR A 434 -25.85 24.57 -8.20
N VAL A 435 -26.98 24.36 -8.88
CA VAL A 435 -27.53 23.02 -9.15
C VAL A 435 -26.99 22.52 -10.46
N VAL A 436 -26.20 21.48 -10.45
CA VAL A 436 -25.73 20.75 -11.66
C VAL A 436 -26.74 19.66 -11.97
N ALA A 437 -27.49 19.84 -13.03
CA ALA A 437 -28.41 18.83 -13.56
C ALA A 437 -27.69 17.93 -14.58
N ALA A 438 -27.52 16.63 -14.27
CA ALA A 438 -27.14 15.60 -15.21
C ALA A 438 -28.39 14.81 -15.67
N SER A 439 -28.57 14.70 -16.95
CA SER A 439 -29.72 14.06 -17.61
C SER A 439 -29.63 12.52 -17.54
N PRO A 440 -30.76 11.77 -17.34
CA PRO A 440 -32.08 12.25 -16.93
C PRO A 440 -32.31 12.11 -15.41
N ARG A 441 -32.56 13.26 -14.78
CA ARG A 441 -33.19 13.45 -13.46
C ARG A 441 -32.72 12.55 -12.29
N ARG A 442 -31.47 12.74 -11.85
CA ARG A 442 -30.97 12.24 -10.55
C ARG A 442 -30.49 13.42 -9.73
N LEU A 443 -31.01 13.60 -8.54
CA LEU A 443 -30.53 14.57 -7.55
C LEU A 443 -29.71 13.81 -6.51
N ILE A 444 -28.49 14.26 -6.26
CA ILE A 444 -27.66 13.74 -5.17
C ILE A 444 -27.72 14.79 -4.06
N VAL A 445 -28.15 14.40 -2.87
CA VAL A 445 -28.09 15.21 -1.66
C VAL A 445 -26.99 14.63 -0.79
N GLU A 446 -25.96 15.43 -0.47
CA GLU A 446 -24.90 15.09 0.48
C GLU A 446 -25.41 15.10 1.93
#